data_fcbe9952456e9496153533c90bf07e8d
#
_entry.id   fcbe9952456e9496153533c90bf07e8d
#
_cell.length_a   1.000
_cell.length_b   1.000
_cell.length_c   1.000
_cell.angle_alpha   90.00
_cell.angle_beta   90.00
_cell.angle_gamma   90.00
#
_symmetry.space_group_name_H-M   'P 1'
#
loop_
_entity.id
_entity.type
_entity.pdbx_description
1 polymer ?
#
loop_
_entity_poly.entity_id
_entity_poly.type
_entity_poly.pdbx_seq_one_letter_code
_entity_poly.pdbx_strand_id
1 'polypeptide(L)'
;VVDQVFDAMMTAMERAGAVRLGASEVDALTRVAISTVGEGDEKHDVPARDFLGKDPAVLAAGIGKTVSPEVELLYGETDESNPFVPVEQMMPFVPFVRARNVDEAIDMAHRSEHGFRHTAMIHSTNVNNMTKMGKVMDTTLFVKNGPSMAGLGLGGEGYLSFSIATPTGEGPTTPLSFTRERRCSMIDNLRILGK
;
A
#
# COMPACT_ATOMS: atom_id res chain seq x y z
N VAL A 1 7.93 5.14 -9.91
CA VAL A 1 8.13 4.52 -11.23
C VAL A 1 9.39 5.10 -11.86
N VAL A 2 10.28 4.25 -12.44
CA VAL A 2 11.50 4.76 -13.10
C VAL A 2 11.15 5.53 -14.37
N ASP A 3 11.89 6.62 -14.61
CA ASP A 3 11.65 7.58 -15.70
C ASP A 3 11.53 6.91 -17.08
N GLN A 4 12.38 5.93 -17.37
CA GLN A 4 12.41 5.22 -18.64
C GLN A 4 11.06 4.60 -19.06
N VAL A 5 10.23 4.20 -18.09
CA VAL A 5 8.93 3.56 -18.35
C VAL A 5 7.74 4.37 -17.82
N PHE A 6 7.99 5.55 -17.27
CA PHE A 6 6.97 6.34 -16.59
C PHE A 6 5.81 6.71 -17.53
N ASP A 7 6.08 7.29 -18.68
CA ASP A 7 5.03 7.72 -19.60
C ASP A 7 4.26 6.54 -20.22
N ALA A 8 4.95 5.41 -20.41
CA ALA A 8 4.30 4.18 -20.83
C ALA A 8 3.35 3.63 -19.74
N MET A 9 3.74 3.77 -18.45
CA MET A 9 2.89 3.42 -17.32
C MET A 9 1.64 4.31 -17.25
N MET A 10 1.81 5.63 -17.41
CA MET A 10 0.67 6.56 -17.43
C MET A 10 -0.33 6.20 -18.54
N THR A 11 0.18 5.92 -19.73
CA THR A 11 -0.66 5.48 -20.87
C THR A 11 -1.35 4.14 -20.58
N ALA A 12 -0.68 3.21 -19.89
CA ALA A 12 -1.27 1.93 -19.52
C ALA A 12 -2.41 2.09 -18.50
N MET A 13 -2.27 3.00 -17.55
CA MET A 13 -3.33 3.33 -16.59
C MET A 13 -4.59 3.88 -17.28
N GLU A 14 -4.43 4.79 -18.25
CA GLU A 14 -5.55 5.30 -19.06
C GLU A 14 -6.26 4.18 -19.83
N ARG A 15 -5.49 3.29 -20.45
CA ARG A 15 -6.04 2.13 -21.18
C ARG A 15 -6.77 1.16 -20.26
N ALA A 16 -6.38 1.08 -19.00
CA ALA A 16 -7.05 0.28 -17.98
C ALA A 16 -8.31 0.95 -17.40
N GLY A 17 -8.68 2.14 -17.89
CA GLY A 17 -9.90 2.84 -17.47
C GLY A 17 -9.73 3.77 -16.27
N ALA A 18 -8.49 3.94 -15.78
CA ALA A 18 -8.23 4.92 -14.72
C ALA A 18 -8.21 6.35 -15.29
N VAL A 19 -8.64 7.31 -14.49
CA VAL A 19 -8.68 8.73 -14.90
C VAL A 19 -7.48 9.49 -14.35
N ARG A 20 -6.73 10.10 -15.26
CA ARG A 20 -5.58 10.93 -14.91
C ARG A 20 -6.00 12.31 -14.41
N LEU A 21 -5.41 12.72 -13.31
CA LEU A 21 -5.45 14.09 -12.79
C LEU A 21 -4.18 14.83 -13.24
N GLY A 22 -4.34 16.06 -13.69
CA GLY A 22 -3.21 16.96 -13.93
C GLY A 22 -2.60 17.47 -12.61
N ALA A 23 -1.40 18.06 -12.66
CA ALA A 23 -0.69 18.51 -11.45
C ALA A 23 -1.54 19.42 -10.56
N SER A 24 -2.23 20.42 -11.15
CA SER A 24 -3.09 21.32 -10.39
C SER A 24 -4.32 20.63 -9.76
N GLU A 25 -4.82 19.57 -10.40
CA GLU A 25 -5.91 18.75 -9.86
C GLU A 25 -5.43 17.84 -8.71
N VAL A 26 -4.21 17.28 -8.82
CA VAL A 26 -3.56 16.54 -7.71
C VAL A 26 -3.37 17.45 -6.51
N ASP A 27 -2.84 18.67 -6.70
CA ASP A 27 -2.69 19.65 -5.63
C ASP A 27 -4.04 20.05 -5.01
N ALA A 28 -5.07 20.21 -5.83
CA ALA A 28 -6.41 20.51 -5.33
C ALA A 28 -6.97 19.34 -4.52
N LEU A 29 -6.81 18.09 -5.00
CA LEU A 29 -7.24 16.89 -4.29
C LEU A 29 -6.48 16.74 -2.97
N THR A 30 -5.17 16.97 -2.94
CA THR A 30 -4.38 16.93 -1.73
C THR A 30 -4.94 17.86 -0.65
N ARG A 31 -5.28 19.10 -1.02
CA ARG A 31 -5.82 20.10 -0.06
C ARG A 31 -7.17 19.72 0.55
N VAL A 32 -8.00 18.96 -0.15
CA VAL A 32 -9.34 18.59 0.35
C VAL A 32 -9.36 17.20 0.99
N ALA A 33 -8.52 16.29 0.51
CA ALA A 33 -8.54 14.90 0.92
C ALA A 33 -7.51 14.54 2.00
N ILE A 34 -6.53 15.41 2.26
CA ILE A 34 -5.56 15.27 3.35
C ILE A 34 -5.74 16.42 4.34
N SER A 35 -5.79 16.11 5.60
CA SER A 35 -5.91 17.08 6.70
C SER A 35 -4.72 16.94 7.62
N THR A 36 -4.18 18.05 8.09
CA THR A 36 -3.14 18.05 9.13
C THR A 36 -3.81 18.11 10.50
N VAL A 37 -3.47 17.19 11.38
CA VAL A 37 -3.96 17.12 12.77
C VAL A 37 -2.80 17.21 13.76
N GLY A 38 -3.11 17.46 15.04
CA GLY A 38 -2.11 17.64 16.10
C GLY A 38 -1.67 19.10 16.26
N GLU A 39 -0.86 19.35 17.29
CA GLU A 39 -0.32 20.68 17.62
C GLU A 39 1.22 20.59 17.78
N GLY A 40 1.91 21.67 17.47
CA GLY A 40 3.37 21.75 17.62
C GLY A 40 4.09 20.67 16.82
N ASP A 41 4.97 19.93 17.50
CA ASP A 41 5.78 18.84 16.89
C ASP A 41 5.01 17.54 16.66
N GLU A 42 3.76 17.44 17.16
CA GLU A 42 2.88 16.27 16.94
C GLU A 42 2.03 16.42 15.67
N LYS A 43 2.20 17.47 14.90
CA LYS A 43 1.48 17.66 13.64
C LYS A 43 1.83 16.56 12.66
N HIS A 44 0.78 15.91 12.11
CA HIS A 44 0.92 14.92 11.07
C HIS A 44 -0.29 14.93 10.13
N ASP A 45 -0.08 14.46 8.92
CA ASP A 45 -1.10 14.41 7.90
C ASP A 45 -1.90 13.11 8.00
N VAL A 46 -3.22 13.22 7.82
CA VAL A 46 -4.17 12.11 7.87
C VAL A 46 -5.19 12.25 6.73
N PRO A 47 -5.77 11.14 6.26
CA PRO A 47 -6.86 11.21 5.30
C PRO A 47 -8.08 11.94 5.88
N ALA A 48 -8.68 12.82 5.09
CA ALA A 48 -9.93 13.48 5.47
C ALA A 48 -11.10 12.47 5.48
N ARG A 49 -11.84 12.44 6.58
CA ARG A 49 -12.89 11.44 6.84
C ARG A 49 -13.95 11.35 5.76
N ASP A 50 -14.27 12.48 5.12
CA ASP A 50 -15.31 12.56 4.10
C ASP A 50 -14.97 11.81 2.81
N PHE A 51 -13.69 11.49 2.61
CA PHE A 51 -13.17 10.80 1.42
C PHE A 51 -12.77 9.34 1.68
N LEU A 52 -12.68 8.92 2.95
CA LEU A 52 -12.31 7.53 3.29
C LEU A 52 -13.34 6.53 2.73
N GLY A 53 -12.85 5.55 1.96
CA GLY A 53 -13.69 4.50 1.38
C GLY A 53 -14.76 5.00 0.40
N LYS A 54 -14.60 6.19 -0.17
CA LYS A 54 -15.51 6.76 -1.16
C LYS A 54 -15.07 6.42 -2.58
N ASP A 55 -16.03 6.48 -3.50
CA ASP A 55 -15.78 6.25 -4.93
C ASP A 55 -14.96 7.38 -5.56
N PRO A 56 -14.23 7.12 -6.66
CA PRO A 56 -13.47 8.13 -7.39
C PRO A 56 -14.29 9.36 -7.80
N ALA A 57 -15.58 9.18 -8.10
CA ALA A 57 -16.47 10.26 -8.45
C ALA A 57 -16.64 11.28 -7.31
N VAL A 58 -16.64 10.83 -6.06
CA VAL A 58 -16.73 11.70 -4.88
C VAL A 58 -15.44 12.51 -4.72
N LEU A 59 -14.26 11.86 -4.89
CA LEU A 59 -12.97 12.53 -4.85
C LEU A 59 -12.90 13.61 -5.95
N ALA A 60 -13.26 13.25 -7.18
CA ALA A 60 -13.28 14.16 -8.32
C ALA A 60 -14.23 15.36 -8.08
N ALA A 61 -15.42 15.10 -7.55
CA ALA A 61 -16.39 16.16 -7.22
C ALA A 61 -15.83 17.14 -6.17
N GLY A 62 -15.02 16.66 -5.22
CA GLY A 62 -14.35 17.49 -4.22
C GLY A 62 -13.42 18.56 -4.81
N ILE A 63 -12.98 18.38 -6.05
CA ILE A 63 -12.15 19.34 -6.79
C ILE A 63 -12.88 19.96 -7.99
N GLY A 64 -14.20 19.83 -8.05
CA GLY A 64 -15.02 20.38 -9.11
C GLY A 64 -14.93 19.63 -10.45
N LYS A 65 -14.39 18.40 -10.46
CA LYS A 65 -14.29 17.55 -11.64
C LYS A 65 -15.40 16.49 -11.65
N THR A 66 -15.97 16.26 -12.82
CA THR A 66 -16.96 15.19 -13.01
C THR A 66 -16.29 14.02 -13.73
N VAL A 67 -16.43 12.82 -13.20
CA VAL A 67 -16.00 11.56 -13.82
C VAL A 67 -17.19 10.59 -13.87
N SER A 68 -17.15 9.61 -14.77
CA SER A 68 -18.17 8.55 -14.82
C SER A 68 -18.18 7.76 -13.50
N PRO A 69 -19.35 7.34 -13.01
CA PRO A 69 -19.45 6.48 -11.84
C PRO A 69 -18.83 5.07 -12.06
N GLU A 70 -18.54 4.71 -13.30
CA GLU A 70 -17.85 3.47 -13.64
C GLU A 70 -16.32 3.55 -13.49
N VAL A 71 -15.77 4.74 -13.24
CA VAL A 71 -14.34 4.93 -12.99
C VAL A 71 -14.00 4.35 -11.62
N GLU A 72 -13.05 3.41 -11.60
CA GLU A 72 -12.62 2.73 -10.38
C GLU A 72 -11.41 3.37 -9.72
N LEU A 73 -10.65 4.19 -10.46
CA LEU A 73 -9.39 4.74 -9.97
C LEU A 73 -9.06 6.10 -10.57
N LEU A 74 -8.64 7.02 -9.72
CA LEU A 74 -7.95 8.25 -10.10
C LEU A 74 -6.44 8.08 -9.89
N TYR A 75 -5.63 8.73 -10.71
CA TYR A 75 -4.18 8.74 -10.53
C TYR A 75 -3.57 10.03 -11.03
N GLY A 76 -2.35 10.34 -10.59
CA GLY A 76 -1.64 11.52 -11.06
C GLY A 76 -0.15 11.47 -10.75
N GLU A 77 0.64 12.21 -11.54
CA GLU A 77 2.05 12.43 -11.25
C GLU A 77 2.20 13.49 -10.18
N THR A 78 3.08 13.23 -9.23
CA THR A 78 3.45 14.16 -8.16
C THR A 78 4.90 13.91 -7.75
N ASP A 79 5.38 14.63 -6.77
CA ASP A 79 6.69 14.40 -6.16
C ASP A 79 6.58 13.76 -4.76
N GLU A 80 7.72 13.33 -4.22
CA GLU A 80 7.80 12.62 -2.93
C GLU A 80 7.33 13.49 -1.74
N SER A 81 7.31 14.81 -1.88
CA SER A 81 6.86 15.72 -0.82
C SER A 81 5.35 15.84 -0.70
N ASN A 82 4.60 15.36 -1.70
CA ASN A 82 3.15 15.40 -1.63
C ASN A 82 2.62 14.44 -0.55
N PRO A 83 1.75 14.91 0.37
CA PRO A 83 1.23 14.11 1.47
C PRO A 83 0.58 12.78 1.06
N PHE A 84 0.05 12.67 -0.15
CA PHE A 84 -0.47 11.41 -0.66
C PHE A 84 0.59 10.31 -0.80
N VAL A 85 1.88 10.63 -0.82
CA VAL A 85 2.94 9.65 -0.96
C VAL A 85 3.22 8.92 0.36
N PRO A 86 3.46 9.62 1.49
CA PRO A 86 3.74 8.95 2.76
C PRO A 86 2.49 8.53 3.54
N VAL A 87 1.32 9.14 3.30
CA VAL A 87 0.10 8.88 4.08
C VAL A 87 -0.66 7.68 3.51
N GLU A 88 -1.06 6.73 4.36
CA GLU A 88 -1.98 5.68 3.99
C GLU A 88 -3.38 6.26 3.76
N GLN A 89 -3.84 6.25 2.52
CA GLN A 89 -4.98 7.06 2.10
C GLN A 89 -6.33 6.38 2.25
N MET A 90 -6.41 5.07 2.00
CA MET A 90 -7.65 4.30 1.92
C MET A 90 -8.70 4.94 0.97
N MET A 91 -8.22 5.54 -0.13
CA MET A 91 -8.99 6.25 -1.16
C MET A 91 -8.57 5.75 -2.55
N PRO A 92 -9.47 5.78 -3.55
CA PRO A 92 -9.17 5.32 -4.91
C PRO A 92 -8.40 6.37 -5.74
N PHE A 93 -7.28 6.84 -5.19
CA PHE A 93 -6.31 7.70 -5.86
C PHE A 93 -4.91 7.14 -5.68
N VAL A 94 -4.13 7.06 -6.77
CA VAL A 94 -2.73 6.61 -6.73
C VAL A 94 -1.80 7.73 -7.17
N PRO A 95 -0.94 8.24 -6.27
CA PRO A 95 0.13 9.16 -6.63
C PRO A 95 1.27 8.39 -7.31
N PHE A 96 1.74 8.87 -8.44
CA PHE A 96 2.92 8.34 -9.12
C PHE A 96 4.07 9.32 -8.98
N VAL A 97 5.19 8.84 -8.44
CA VAL A 97 6.41 9.60 -8.30
C VAL A 97 7.43 9.09 -9.30
N ARG A 98 8.03 10.03 -10.06
CA ARG A 98 9.06 9.73 -11.06
C ARG A 98 10.41 9.57 -10.37
N ALA A 99 11.09 8.46 -10.63
CA ALA A 99 12.45 8.19 -10.15
C ALA A 99 13.41 8.09 -11.33
N ARG A 100 14.60 8.63 -11.21
CA ARG A 100 15.62 8.64 -12.27
C ARG A 100 16.10 7.24 -12.66
N ASN A 101 16.13 6.34 -11.67
CA ASN A 101 16.59 4.96 -11.83
C ASN A 101 16.00 4.05 -10.76
N VAL A 102 16.32 2.75 -10.85
CA VAL A 102 15.79 1.73 -9.94
C VAL A 102 16.24 1.92 -8.49
N ASP A 103 17.47 2.36 -8.29
CA ASP A 103 18.03 2.55 -6.95
C ASP A 103 17.29 3.66 -6.22
N GLU A 104 17.08 4.80 -6.87
CA GLU A 104 16.26 5.88 -6.33
C GLU A 104 14.81 5.46 -6.08
N ALA A 105 14.20 4.69 -7.01
CA ALA A 105 12.86 4.18 -6.82
C ALA A 105 12.72 3.28 -5.57
N ILE A 106 13.72 2.43 -5.32
CA ILE A 106 13.77 1.57 -4.12
C ILE A 106 13.95 2.43 -2.86
N ASP A 107 14.83 3.43 -2.89
CA ASP A 107 15.08 4.31 -1.75
C ASP A 107 13.83 5.13 -1.40
N MET A 108 13.11 5.66 -2.39
CA MET A 108 11.82 6.34 -2.20
C MET A 108 10.77 5.40 -1.58
N ALA A 109 10.62 4.20 -2.13
CA ALA A 109 9.69 3.20 -1.60
C ALA A 109 10.00 2.84 -0.15
N HIS A 110 11.29 2.67 0.18
CA HIS A 110 11.73 2.35 1.55
C HIS A 110 11.40 3.48 2.54
N ARG A 111 11.60 4.75 2.13
CA ARG A 111 11.21 5.89 2.98
C ARG A 111 9.70 5.95 3.21
N SER A 112 8.92 5.71 2.15
CA SER A 112 7.44 5.78 2.21
C SER A 112 6.81 4.61 2.96
N GLU A 113 7.56 3.54 3.21
CA GLU A 113 7.10 2.36 3.95
C GLU A 113 7.16 2.56 5.47
N HIS A 114 7.88 3.56 5.95
CA HIS A 114 7.99 3.98 7.36
C HIS A 114 8.48 2.92 8.35
N GLY A 115 9.01 1.79 7.90
CA GLY A 115 9.45 0.69 8.75
C GLY A 115 8.32 -0.20 9.27
N PHE A 116 7.11 -0.08 8.73
CA PHE A 116 5.99 -0.97 9.06
C PHE A 116 6.20 -2.40 8.57
N ARG A 117 7.05 -2.60 7.57
CA ARG A 117 7.37 -3.92 6.98
C ARG A 117 6.14 -4.70 6.54
N HIS A 118 5.15 -3.98 6.00
CA HIS A 118 3.87 -4.56 5.62
C HIS A 118 3.92 -5.18 4.22
N THR A 119 3.95 -4.38 3.18
CA THR A 119 3.83 -4.85 1.80
C THR A 119 4.68 -4.02 0.86
N ALA A 120 5.41 -4.68 -0.03
CA ALA A 120 6.07 -4.05 -1.16
C ALA A 120 5.82 -4.83 -2.45
N MET A 121 5.80 -4.12 -3.58
CA MET A 121 5.61 -4.70 -4.90
C MET A 121 6.66 -4.21 -5.87
N ILE A 122 7.07 -5.08 -6.79
CA ILE A 122 7.93 -4.71 -7.90
C ILE A 122 7.44 -5.34 -9.21
N HIS A 123 7.36 -4.53 -10.25
CA HIS A 123 7.14 -4.98 -11.62
C HIS A 123 8.47 -4.89 -12.38
N SER A 124 9.09 -6.01 -12.62
CA SER A 124 10.41 -6.10 -13.27
C SER A 124 10.65 -7.51 -13.82
N THR A 125 11.49 -7.62 -14.83
CA THR A 125 12.09 -8.88 -15.29
C THR A 125 13.55 -9.02 -14.86
N ASN A 126 14.13 -8.00 -14.23
CA ASN A 126 15.52 -8.03 -13.74
C ASN A 126 15.59 -8.62 -12.33
N VAL A 127 16.11 -9.84 -12.22
CA VAL A 127 16.22 -10.57 -10.97
C VAL A 127 17.09 -9.83 -9.94
N ASN A 128 18.12 -9.10 -10.36
CA ASN A 128 18.98 -8.34 -9.44
C ASN A 128 18.20 -7.20 -8.79
N ASN A 129 17.39 -6.48 -9.57
CA ASN A 129 16.54 -5.40 -9.06
C ASN A 129 15.49 -5.95 -8.07
N MET A 130 14.86 -7.07 -8.42
CA MET A 130 13.91 -7.73 -7.53
C MET A 130 14.56 -8.17 -6.22
N THR A 131 15.75 -8.78 -6.31
CA THR A 131 16.52 -9.23 -5.14
C THR A 131 16.94 -8.04 -4.26
N LYS A 132 17.43 -6.95 -4.89
CA LYS A 132 17.81 -5.74 -4.15
C LYS A 132 16.60 -5.18 -3.40
N MET A 133 15.48 -4.98 -4.09
CA MET A 133 14.28 -4.42 -3.47
C MET A 133 13.76 -5.30 -2.33
N GLY A 134 13.66 -6.63 -2.54
CA GLY A 134 13.21 -7.55 -1.49
C GLY A 134 14.06 -7.49 -0.22
N LYS A 135 15.39 -7.34 -0.38
CA LYS A 135 16.31 -7.21 0.77
C LYS A 135 16.18 -5.86 1.48
N VAL A 136 15.99 -4.77 0.73
CA VAL A 136 15.90 -3.42 1.29
C VAL A 136 14.57 -3.21 2.00
N MET A 137 13.48 -3.63 1.38
CA MET A 137 12.12 -3.44 1.92
C MET A 137 11.85 -4.33 3.13
N ASP A 138 12.36 -5.55 3.16
CA ASP A 138 12.20 -6.51 4.26
C ASP A 138 10.75 -6.60 4.76
N THR A 139 9.79 -6.59 3.83
CA THR A 139 8.36 -6.60 4.13
C THR A 139 7.82 -8.01 4.29
N THR A 140 6.75 -8.16 5.06
CA THR A 140 6.04 -9.43 5.23
C THR A 140 5.49 -9.95 3.91
N LEU A 141 4.90 -9.07 3.10
CA LEU A 141 4.45 -9.38 1.75
C LEU A 141 5.38 -8.71 0.73
N PHE A 142 5.99 -9.51 -0.11
CA PHE A 142 6.77 -9.03 -1.24
C PHE A 142 6.25 -9.65 -2.53
N VAL A 143 5.61 -8.83 -3.37
CA VAL A 143 4.96 -9.29 -4.59
C VAL A 143 5.74 -8.85 -5.83
N LYS A 144 6.00 -9.78 -6.73
CA LYS A 144 6.59 -9.46 -8.03
C LYS A 144 5.56 -9.65 -9.16
N ASN A 145 5.48 -8.68 -10.06
CA ASN A 145 4.70 -8.76 -11.31
C ASN A 145 3.22 -9.14 -11.09
N GLY A 146 2.64 -8.70 -9.98
CA GLY A 146 1.25 -8.97 -9.64
C GLY A 146 0.66 -7.89 -8.73
N PRO A 147 -0.65 -7.93 -8.47
CA PRO A 147 -1.30 -7.04 -7.53
C PRO A 147 -0.93 -7.41 -6.08
N SER A 148 -1.02 -6.44 -5.15
CA SER A 148 -0.77 -6.68 -3.71
C SER A 148 -1.63 -7.80 -3.13
N MET A 149 -2.84 -8.00 -3.64
CA MET A 149 -3.76 -9.08 -3.25
C MET A 149 -3.17 -10.48 -3.46
N ALA A 150 -2.23 -10.64 -4.39
CA ALA A 150 -1.51 -11.90 -4.57
C ALA A 150 -0.69 -12.28 -3.33
N GLY A 151 -0.16 -11.30 -2.61
CA GLY A 151 0.54 -11.50 -1.33
C GLY A 151 -0.38 -12.00 -0.20
N LEU A 152 -1.68 -11.75 -0.30
CA LEU A 152 -2.70 -12.26 0.62
C LEU A 152 -3.21 -13.67 0.22
N GLY A 153 -2.71 -14.24 -0.88
CA GLY A 153 -3.13 -15.54 -1.40
C GLY A 153 -4.19 -15.48 -2.50
N LEU A 154 -4.66 -14.30 -2.92
CA LEU A 154 -5.62 -14.14 -4.02
C LEU A 154 -4.89 -14.07 -5.38
N GLY A 155 -4.89 -15.17 -6.11
CA GLY A 155 -4.21 -15.29 -7.38
C GLY A 155 -2.68 -15.44 -7.28
N GLY A 156 -2.15 -15.65 -6.08
CA GLY A 156 -0.76 -15.97 -5.77
C GLY A 156 -0.62 -17.36 -5.17
N GLU A 157 0.61 -17.72 -4.83
CA GLU A 157 0.90 -18.96 -4.11
C GLU A 157 0.69 -18.77 -2.59
N GLY A 158 0.38 -19.85 -1.90
CA GLY A 158 0.19 -19.88 -0.46
C GLY A 158 -1.28 -19.93 -0.02
N TYR A 159 -1.49 -19.87 1.27
CA TYR A 159 -2.84 -19.85 1.84
C TYR A 159 -3.41 -18.42 1.87
N LEU A 160 -4.73 -18.33 1.77
CA LEU A 160 -5.43 -17.07 1.87
C LEU A 160 -5.43 -16.56 3.32
N SER A 161 -4.94 -15.34 3.53
CA SER A 161 -5.03 -14.63 4.80
C SER A 161 -5.15 -13.13 4.58
N PHE A 162 -6.10 -12.50 5.27
CA PHE A 162 -6.28 -11.04 5.29
C PHE A 162 -5.75 -10.41 6.59
N SER A 163 -5.12 -11.20 7.44
CA SER A 163 -4.54 -10.74 8.70
C SER A 163 -3.03 -10.86 8.65
N ILE A 164 -2.34 -9.75 8.89
CA ILE A 164 -0.90 -9.63 8.83
C ILE A 164 -0.42 -9.00 10.12
N ALA A 165 0.50 -9.66 10.80
CA ALA A 165 1.14 -9.15 12.00
C ALA A 165 2.54 -8.64 11.66
N THR A 166 2.71 -7.32 11.62
CA THR A 166 3.97 -6.65 11.34
C THR A 166 4.23 -5.55 12.37
N PRO A 167 5.48 -5.18 12.61
CA PRO A 167 6.76 -5.77 12.15
C PRO A 167 7.22 -6.99 12.97
N THR A 168 6.29 -7.76 13.54
CA THR A 168 6.58 -8.96 14.33
C THR A 168 7.02 -10.14 13.45
N GLY A 169 7.35 -11.28 14.05
CA GLY A 169 7.76 -12.46 13.32
C GLY A 169 6.62 -13.32 12.76
N GLU A 170 5.34 -13.00 13.05
CA GLU A 170 4.21 -13.84 12.62
C GLU A 170 3.90 -13.69 11.13
N GLY A 171 4.02 -12.49 10.56
CA GLY A 171 3.70 -12.24 9.15
C GLY A 171 2.22 -12.53 8.80
N PRO A 172 1.91 -13.18 7.65
CA PRO A 172 0.56 -13.63 7.33
C PRO A 172 0.08 -14.65 8.36
N THR A 173 -1.04 -14.35 9.03
CA THR A 173 -1.53 -15.13 10.14
C THR A 173 -2.52 -16.24 9.72
N THR A 174 -2.67 -17.23 10.56
CA THR A 174 -3.68 -18.28 10.46
C THR A 174 -4.48 -18.32 11.74
N PRO A 175 -5.60 -19.08 11.84
CA PRO A 175 -6.29 -19.29 13.09
C PRO A 175 -5.37 -19.77 14.22
N LEU A 176 -4.31 -20.52 13.90
CA LEU A 176 -3.32 -20.97 14.88
C LEU A 176 -2.57 -19.80 15.54
N SER A 177 -2.30 -18.71 14.79
CA SER A 177 -1.62 -17.52 15.32
C SER A 177 -2.38 -16.83 16.44
N PHE A 178 -3.71 -17.04 16.53
CA PHE A 178 -4.59 -16.47 17.55
C PHE A 178 -4.83 -17.43 18.72
N THR A 179 -4.15 -18.58 18.75
CA THR A 179 -4.17 -19.50 19.86
C THR A 179 -2.89 -19.34 20.70
N ARG A 180 -2.88 -19.96 21.84
CA ARG A 180 -1.67 -20.04 22.65
C ARG A 180 -1.23 -21.49 22.81
N GLU A 181 0.04 -21.72 22.77
CA GLU A 181 0.61 -23.00 23.17
C GLU A 181 0.37 -23.20 24.66
N ARG A 182 0.00 -24.42 25.02
CA ARG A 182 -0.29 -24.78 26.40
C ARG A 182 0.45 -26.06 26.74
N ARG A 183 1.31 -26.00 27.75
CA ARG A 183 1.97 -27.19 28.32
C ARG A 183 1.20 -27.63 29.54
N CYS A 184 0.77 -28.87 29.56
CA CYS A 184 0.24 -29.53 30.72
C CYS A 184 1.20 -30.63 31.15
N SER A 185 1.85 -30.46 32.31
CA SER A 185 2.69 -31.49 32.92
C SER A 185 1.89 -32.16 34.02
N MET A 186 1.82 -33.50 33.94
CA MET A 186 1.09 -34.30 34.89
C MET A 186 2.06 -35.22 35.61
N ILE A 187 1.98 -35.20 36.93
CA ILE A 187 2.68 -36.11 37.83
C ILE A 187 1.62 -36.94 38.55
N ASP A 188 1.87 -38.21 38.65
CA ASP A 188 0.92 -39.19 39.17
C ASP A 188 -0.36 -39.36 38.32
N ASN A 189 -1.50 -39.56 38.92
CA ASN A 189 -2.74 -39.96 38.23
C ASN A 189 -3.61 -38.82 37.72
N LEU A 190 -3.20 -37.58 37.85
CA LEU A 190 -3.97 -36.43 37.35
C LEU A 190 -3.97 -36.37 35.84
N ARG A 191 -5.11 -36.52 35.20
CA ARG A 191 -5.30 -36.31 33.75
C ARG A 191 -6.24 -35.13 33.52
N ILE A 192 -5.75 -34.13 32.80
CA ILE A 192 -6.56 -33.01 32.30
C ILE A 192 -6.75 -33.20 30.81
N LEU A 193 -7.90 -33.71 30.42
CA LEU A 193 -8.31 -33.78 29.01
C LEU A 193 -9.11 -32.52 28.69
N GLY A 194 -8.71 -31.80 27.65
CA GLY A 194 -9.50 -30.70 27.12
C GLY A 194 -10.88 -31.22 26.68
N LYS A 195 -11.88 -30.36 26.78
CA LYS A 195 -13.19 -30.62 26.18
C LYS A 195 -13.10 -30.42 24.68
#